data_c3add26560e0b1c826beb153fbaa9bbb
#
_entry.id   c3add26560e0b1c826beb153fbaa9bbb
#
_cell.length_a   1.000
_cell.length_b   1.000
_cell.length_c   1.000
_cell.angle_alpha   90.00
_cell.angle_beta   90.00
_cell.angle_gamma   90.00
#
_symmetry.space_group_name_H-M   'P 1'
#
loop_
_entity.id
_entity.type
_entity.pdbx_description
1 polymer ?
#
loop_
_entity_poly.entity_id
_entity_poly.type
_entity_poly.pdbx_seq_one_letter_code
_entity_poly.pdbx_strand_id
1 'polypeptide(L)'
;MRIRTINKTSTLLKHFYQFSLANEGRRPGVNDVDCLLEHEKATIYVLELQNKPVGKISIIEYGSNLVYLGSFFIHKDYRYLGHGKRFLQAVWERLDENPEIKNKAWYTLPVMAEFYKTFGGVDQWTVGLYDLNVTRSLEKLQSYSSHFQLNQINENNIHDVLAYDNKVFGYPREKFLRMWLSTPGTHARAAFNKDGQILGYVVVRLTFFPEEGYKVGPLYCEDIEVGKSLIKSVFEDINDHGFSHSNSIVVESPTERNPKAKELMEFLDGEYNGAVYYQTTNGLPNSCFDHWFGLLSFAYG
;
A
#
# COMPACT_ATOMS: atom_id res chain seq x y z
N MET A 1 -15.45 26.84 -1.36
CA MET A 1 -14.98 25.44 -1.26
C MET A 1 -15.66 24.64 -2.36
N ARG A 2 -14.91 23.97 -3.21
CA ARG A 2 -15.42 23.10 -4.27
C ARG A 2 -14.75 21.75 -4.15
N ILE A 3 -15.49 20.66 -4.32
CA ILE A 3 -14.96 19.30 -4.36
C ILE A 3 -15.09 18.78 -5.80
N ARG A 4 -13.97 18.29 -6.35
CA ARG A 4 -13.91 17.69 -7.70
C ARG A 4 -13.44 16.24 -7.59
N THR A 5 -13.70 15.45 -8.61
CA THR A 5 -13.13 14.10 -8.78
C THR A 5 -12.02 14.12 -9.83
N ILE A 6 -11.01 13.31 -9.62
CA ILE A 6 -9.97 13.04 -10.61
C ILE A 6 -10.43 11.90 -11.53
N ASN A 7 -10.18 12.06 -12.82
CA ASN A 7 -10.33 11.01 -13.82
C ASN A 7 -9.02 10.80 -14.60
N LYS A 8 -8.99 9.81 -15.48
CA LYS A 8 -7.77 9.46 -16.26
C LYS A 8 -7.19 10.61 -17.07
N THR A 9 -8.00 11.59 -17.48
CA THR A 9 -7.58 12.75 -18.27
C THR A 9 -7.16 13.97 -17.44
N SER A 10 -7.28 13.89 -16.11
CA SER A 10 -6.99 15.01 -15.20
C SER A 10 -5.49 15.13 -14.88
N THR A 11 -4.62 15.33 -15.89
CA THR A 11 -3.15 15.32 -15.73
C THR A 11 -2.64 16.20 -14.59
N LEU A 12 -3.10 17.46 -14.52
CA LEU A 12 -2.68 18.39 -13.48
C LEU A 12 -3.08 17.90 -12.07
N LEU A 13 -4.30 17.36 -11.92
CA LEU A 13 -4.79 16.86 -10.64
C LEU A 13 -4.12 15.55 -10.25
N LYS A 14 -3.79 14.67 -11.20
CA LYS A 14 -2.99 13.47 -10.95
C LYS A 14 -1.60 13.85 -10.46
N HIS A 15 -0.95 14.82 -11.10
CA HIS A 15 0.35 15.31 -10.64
C HIS A 15 0.24 15.91 -9.22
N PHE A 16 -0.76 16.73 -8.94
CA PHE A 16 -1.01 17.24 -7.58
C PHE A 16 -1.17 16.10 -6.55
N TYR A 17 -1.92 15.05 -6.91
CA TYR A 17 -2.11 13.89 -6.05
C TYR A 17 -0.77 13.21 -5.71
N GLN A 18 0.01 12.89 -6.71
CA GLN A 18 1.26 12.16 -6.59
C GLN A 18 2.32 12.98 -5.84
N PHE A 19 2.55 14.21 -6.32
CA PHE A 19 3.53 15.14 -5.77
C PHE A 19 3.25 15.51 -4.31
N SER A 20 1.97 15.68 -3.92
CA SER A 20 1.63 15.99 -2.54
C SER A 20 1.92 14.85 -1.57
N LEU A 21 1.82 13.58 -2.01
CA LEU A 21 2.21 12.42 -1.20
C LEU A 21 3.73 12.36 -1.04
N ALA A 22 4.46 12.51 -2.13
CA ALA A 22 5.92 12.45 -2.12
C ALA A 22 6.53 13.54 -1.23
N ASN A 23 6.03 14.79 -1.33
CA ASN A 23 6.50 15.88 -0.47
C ASN A 23 6.17 15.73 1.03
N GLU A 24 5.28 14.81 1.39
CA GLU A 24 4.99 14.47 2.80
C GLU A 24 5.80 13.24 3.26
N GLY A 25 6.79 12.80 2.48
CA GLY A 25 7.63 11.64 2.80
C GLY A 25 6.89 10.30 2.74
N ARG A 26 5.79 10.21 1.97
CA ARG A 26 4.97 9.00 1.89
C ARG A 26 5.49 7.96 0.92
N ARG A 27 6.50 8.30 0.14
CA ARG A 27 7.14 7.44 -0.86
C ARG A 27 6.13 6.66 -1.71
N PRO A 28 5.19 7.36 -2.43
CA PRO A 28 4.29 6.69 -3.36
C PRO A 28 5.09 6.08 -4.51
N GLY A 29 4.56 5.05 -5.14
CA GLY A 29 5.13 4.51 -6.38
C GLY A 29 4.93 5.46 -7.56
N VAL A 30 5.70 5.30 -8.61
CA VAL A 30 5.81 6.22 -9.75
C VAL A 30 4.47 6.54 -10.44
N ASN A 31 3.52 5.60 -10.46
CA ASN A 31 2.21 5.77 -11.10
C ASN A 31 1.04 5.28 -10.23
N ASP A 32 1.14 5.42 -8.92
CA ASP A 32 0.10 4.95 -7.99
C ASP A 32 -1.29 5.49 -8.31
N VAL A 33 -1.39 6.75 -8.71
CA VAL A 33 -2.67 7.35 -9.06
C VAL A 33 -3.31 6.72 -10.30
N ASP A 34 -2.50 6.32 -11.28
CA ASP A 34 -3.01 5.66 -12.48
C ASP A 34 -3.48 4.24 -12.16
N CYS A 35 -2.71 3.51 -11.34
CA CYS A 35 -3.13 2.21 -10.82
C CYS A 35 -4.46 2.32 -10.06
N LEU A 36 -4.61 3.32 -9.20
CA LEU A 36 -5.83 3.54 -8.44
C LEU A 36 -7.04 3.80 -9.34
N LEU A 37 -6.86 4.58 -10.42
CA LEU A 37 -7.93 4.88 -11.38
C LEU A 37 -8.32 3.68 -12.27
N GLU A 38 -7.56 2.59 -12.27
CA GLU A 38 -7.97 1.31 -12.89
C GLU A 38 -8.92 0.52 -12.00
N HIS A 39 -8.98 0.80 -10.70
CA HIS A 39 -9.97 0.18 -9.83
C HIS A 39 -11.37 0.72 -10.12
N GLU A 40 -12.30 -0.16 -10.45
CA GLU A 40 -13.64 0.22 -10.95
C GLU A 40 -14.43 1.11 -9.97
N LYS A 41 -14.21 0.90 -8.67
CA LYS A 41 -14.91 1.62 -7.58
C LYS A 41 -13.98 2.57 -6.82
N ALA A 42 -12.92 3.07 -7.48
CA ALA A 42 -12.08 4.09 -6.87
C ALA A 42 -12.53 5.50 -7.26
N THR A 43 -12.56 6.37 -6.27
CA THR A 43 -12.84 7.79 -6.47
C THR A 43 -11.79 8.62 -5.75
N ILE A 44 -11.17 9.56 -6.44
CA ILE A 44 -10.26 10.53 -5.84
C ILE A 44 -10.96 11.89 -5.81
N TYR A 45 -11.20 12.38 -4.59
CA TYR A 45 -11.73 13.73 -4.39
C TYR A 45 -10.61 14.73 -4.20
N VAL A 46 -10.76 15.89 -4.80
CA VAL A 46 -9.87 17.05 -4.66
C VAL A 46 -10.66 18.22 -4.10
N LEU A 47 -10.14 18.81 -3.02
CA LEU A 47 -10.62 20.06 -2.48
C LEU A 47 -9.97 21.22 -3.22
N GLU A 48 -10.79 22.11 -3.79
CA GLU A 48 -10.34 23.37 -4.41
C GLU A 48 -10.83 24.57 -3.61
N LEU A 49 -9.91 25.51 -3.38
CA LEU A 49 -10.20 26.85 -2.89
C LEU A 49 -9.71 27.87 -3.93
N GLN A 50 -10.58 28.78 -4.34
CA GLN A 50 -10.24 29.78 -5.39
C GLN A 50 -9.64 29.14 -6.65
N ASN A 51 -10.21 28.00 -7.10
CA ASN A 51 -9.76 27.21 -8.23
C ASN A 51 -8.34 26.61 -8.11
N LYS A 52 -7.77 26.57 -6.91
CA LYS A 52 -6.49 25.90 -6.62
C LYS A 52 -6.75 24.60 -5.86
N PRO A 53 -6.13 23.48 -6.26
CA PRO A 53 -6.20 22.25 -5.50
C PRO A 53 -5.39 22.40 -4.19
N VAL A 54 -6.04 22.20 -3.06
CA VAL A 54 -5.45 22.39 -1.74
C VAL A 54 -5.58 21.17 -0.84
N GLY A 55 -6.35 20.18 -1.25
CA GLY A 55 -6.52 18.93 -0.51
C GLY A 55 -7.00 17.80 -1.40
N LYS A 56 -6.85 16.57 -0.93
CA LYS A 56 -7.29 15.35 -1.61
C LYS A 56 -7.58 14.23 -0.64
N ILE A 57 -8.35 13.25 -1.10
CA ILE A 57 -8.58 11.96 -0.45
C ILE A 57 -8.93 10.92 -1.53
N SER A 58 -8.42 9.70 -1.41
CA SER A 58 -8.85 8.55 -2.22
C SER A 58 -9.83 7.70 -1.44
N ILE A 59 -10.82 7.20 -2.14
CA ILE A 59 -11.85 6.28 -1.67
C ILE A 59 -11.85 5.07 -2.58
N ILE A 60 -11.78 3.88 -2.00
CA ILE A 60 -11.90 2.64 -2.75
C ILE A 60 -12.97 1.78 -2.09
N GLU A 61 -13.98 1.42 -2.85
CA GLU A 61 -15.01 0.49 -2.38
C GLU A 61 -14.61 -0.95 -2.75
N TYR A 62 -14.46 -1.79 -1.75
CA TYR A 62 -14.19 -3.21 -1.89
C TYR A 62 -15.43 -4.04 -1.58
N GLY A 63 -15.83 -4.87 -2.56
CA GLY A 63 -17.11 -5.58 -2.46
C GLY A 63 -18.28 -4.62 -2.42
N SER A 64 -19.26 -4.89 -1.54
CA SER A 64 -20.42 -4.02 -1.32
C SER A 64 -20.38 -3.30 0.02
N ASN A 65 -19.50 -3.71 0.94
CA ASN A 65 -19.61 -3.33 2.35
C ASN A 65 -18.39 -2.68 2.99
N LEU A 66 -17.25 -2.65 2.28
CA LEU A 66 -16.01 -2.07 2.80
C LEU A 66 -15.55 -0.89 1.94
N VAL A 67 -15.12 0.16 2.60
CA VAL A 67 -14.45 1.30 1.97
C VAL A 67 -13.09 1.52 2.61
N TYR A 68 -12.05 1.63 1.80
CA TYR A 68 -10.76 2.18 2.23
C TYR A 68 -10.69 3.68 1.92
N LEU A 69 -10.31 4.45 2.95
CA LEU A 69 -9.99 5.87 2.81
C LEU A 69 -8.47 6.00 2.83
N GLY A 70 -7.91 6.58 1.77
CA GLY A 70 -6.46 6.73 1.65
C GLY A 70 -6.03 8.13 1.27
N SER A 71 -4.76 8.40 1.48
CA SER A 71 -4.10 9.60 0.95
C SER A 71 -4.76 10.93 1.36
N PHE A 72 -5.44 11.00 2.50
CA PHE A 72 -5.99 12.26 2.99
C PHE A 72 -4.88 13.27 3.22
N PHE A 73 -4.99 14.41 2.56
CA PHE A 73 -3.99 15.46 2.56
C PHE A 73 -4.64 16.84 2.47
N ILE A 74 -4.09 17.79 3.22
CA ILE A 74 -4.36 19.23 3.08
C ILE A 74 -3.02 19.94 2.98
N HIS A 75 -2.87 20.80 1.96
CA HIS A 75 -1.68 21.61 1.75
C HIS A 75 -1.39 22.43 3.01
N LYS A 76 -0.12 22.51 3.40
CA LYS A 76 0.33 23.09 4.69
C LYS A 76 -0.23 24.49 4.97
N ASP A 77 -0.31 25.36 3.94
CA ASP A 77 -0.79 26.74 4.07
C ASP A 77 -2.30 26.83 4.35
N TYR A 78 -3.04 25.72 4.23
CA TYR A 78 -4.48 25.65 4.45
C TYR A 78 -4.85 24.75 5.64
N ARG A 79 -3.84 24.27 6.41
CA ARG A 79 -4.07 23.48 7.63
C ARG A 79 -4.54 24.37 8.80
N TYR A 80 -5.17 23.77 9.77
CA TYR A 80 -5.69 24.40 11.00
C TYR A 80 -6.79 25.45 10.77
N LEU A 81 -7.27 25.61 9.54
CA LEU A 81 -8.36 26.53 9.16
C LEU A 81 -9.74 25.85 9.07
N GLY A 82 -9.83 24.59 9.53
CA GLY A 82 -11.07 23.80 9.48
C GLY A 82 -11.40 23.19 8.11
N HIS A 83 -10.63 23.49 7.05
CA HIS A 83 -10.88 22.99 5.70
C HIS A 83 -10.82 21.46 5.62
N GLY A 84 -9.85 20.83 6.28
CA GLY A 84 -9.70 19.38 6.30
C GLY A 84 -10.90 18.68 6.93
N LYS A 85 -11.36 19.15 8.09
CA LYS A 85 -12.54 18.58 8.76
C LYS A 85 -13.79 18.67 7.89
N ARG A 86 -14.05 19.85 7.29
CA ARG A 86 -15.21 20.05 6.40
C ARG A 86 -15.13 19.19 5.15
N PHE A 87 -13.92 19.03 4.60
CA PHE A 87 -13.71 18.20 3.43
C PHE A 87 -13.94 16.73 3.73
N LEU A 88 -13.35 16.20 4.80
CA LEU A 88 -13.55 14.82 5.22
C LEU A 88 -15.02 14.55 5.56
N GLN A 89 -15.67 15.47 6.27
CA GLN A 89 -17.09 15.34 6.61
C GLN A 89 -17.97 15.25 5.37
N ALA A 90 -17.75 16.11 4.37
CA ALA A 90 -18.52 16.08 3.11
C ALA A 90 -18.30 14.78 2.32
N VAL A 91 -17.10 14.18 2.39
CA VAL A 91 -16.84 12.87 1.78
C VAL A 91 -17.50 11.76 2.60
N TRP A 92 -17.43 11.85 3.93
CA TRP A 92 -18.05 10.88 4.84
C TRP A 92 -19.57 10.80 4.67
N GLU A 93 -20.25 11.95 4.61
CA GLU A 93 -21.69 12.05 4.36
C GLU A 93 -22.09 11.34 3.07
N ARG A 94 -21.31 11.52 1.99
CA ARG A 94 -21.55 10.80 0.72
C ARG A 94 -21.39 9.28 0.83
N LEU A 95 -20.46 8.82 1.66
CA LEU A 95 -20.30 7.38 1.92
C LEU A 95 -21.48 6.82 2.73
N ASP A 96 -22.02 7.62 3.66
CA ASP A 96 -23.16 7.22 4.48
C ASP A 96 -24.49 7.22 3.72
N GLU A 97 -24.56 7.87 2.55
CA GLU A 97 -25.72 7.77 1.62
C GLU A 97 -25.85 6.35 1.03
N ASN A 98 -24.76 5.56 0.98
CA ASN A 98 -24.80 4.18 0.53
C ASN A 98 -24.98 3.21 1.72
N PRO A 99 -26.18 2.66 1.95
CA PRO A 99 -26.46 1.78 3.09
C PRO A 99 -25.76 0.43 3.03
N GLU A 100 -25.19 0.05 1.89
CA GLU A 100 -24.42 -1.17 1.72
C GLU A 100 -23.03 -1.05 2.41
N ILE A 101 -22.47 0.16 2.51
CA ILE A 101 -21.18 0.39 3.17
C ILE A 101 -21.35 0.19 4.68
N LYS A 102 -20.84 -0.93 5.19
CA LYS A 102 -20.92 -1.28 6.61
C LYS A 102 -19.65 -0.94 7.39
N ASN A 103 -18.52 -0.87 6.69
CA ASN A 103 -17.23 -0.65 7.31
C ASN A 103 -16.37 0.33 6.50
N LYS A 104 -15.67 1.21 7.20
CA LYS A 104 -14.70 2.13 6.62
C LYS A 104 -13.36 1.85 7.30
N ALA A 105 -12.28 1.75 6.52
CA ALA A 105 -10.94 1.42 7.00
C ALA A 105 -9.92 2.42 6.47
N TRP A 106 -8.89 2.71 7.25
CA TRP A 106 -7.80 3.61 6.87
C TRP A 106 -6.57 3.41 7.73
N TYR A 107 -5.45 3.97 7.27
CA TYR A 107 -4.24 4.12 8.07
C TYR A 107 -4.04 5.58 8.45
N THR A 108 -3.64 5.84 9.69
CA THR A 108 -3.48 7.21 10.19
C THR A 108 -2.24 7.38 11.04
N LEU A 109 -1.62 8.55 10.96
CA LEU A 109 -0.56 8.94 11.89
C LEU A 109 -1.09 9.01 13.33
N PRO A 110 -0.26 8.69 14.34
CA PRO A 110 -0.65 8.77 15.74
C PRO A 110 -1.27 10.13 16.13
N VAL A 111 -0.71 11.23 15.63
CA VAL A 111 -1.20 12.59 15.88
C VAL A 111 -2.62 12.85 15.33
N MET A 112 -3.08 12.05 14.37
CA MET A 112 -4.41 12.17 13.76
C MET A 112 -5.40 11.10 14.24
N ALA A 113 -4.97 10.13 15.04
CA ALA A 113 -5.82 9.01 15.45
C ALA A 113 -7.08 9.49 16.20
N GLU A 114 -6.92 10.38 17.17
CA GLU A 114 -8.05 10.94 17.94
C GLU A 114 -9.01 11.75 17.06
N PHE A 115 -8.51 12.44 16.04
CA PHE A 115 -9.38 13.12 15.09
C PHE A 115 -10.28 12.13 14.34
N TYR A 116 -9.75 11.00 13.88
CA TYR A 116 -10.56 10.00 13.18
C TYR A 116 -11.52 9.23 14.12
N LYS A 117 -11.23 9.13 15.41
CA LYS A 117 -12.19 8.59 16.40
C LYS A 117 -13.48 9.42 16.47
N THR A 118 -13.43 10.72 16.16
CA THR A 118 -14.65 11.56 16.05
C THR A 118 -15.54 11.17 14.87
N PHE A 119 -15.03 10.37 13.93
CA PHE A 119 -15.74 9.76 12.80
C PHE A 119 -16.04 8.26 13.01
N GLY A 120 -15.95 7.78 14.24
CA GLY A 120 -16.24 6.39 14.58
C GLY A 120 -15.06 5.42 14.39
N GLY A 121 -13.85 5.93 14.21
CA GLY A 121 -12.65 5.11 14.10
C GLY A 121 -12.32 4.37 15.39
N VAL A 122 -11.99 3.09 15.27
CA VAL A 122 -11.51 2.23 16.34
C VAL A 122 -10.14 1.70 15.98
N ASP A 123 -9.16 1.89 16.88
CA ASP A 123 -7.80 1.38 16.68
C ASP A 123 -7.84 -0.15 16.68
N GLN A 124 -7.23 -0.76 15.67
CA GLN A 124 -7.11 -2.21 15.53
C GLN A 124 -5.70 -2.67 15.93
N TRP A 125 -4.67 -2.14 15.27
CA TRP A 125 -3.24 -2.35 15.54
C TRP A 125 -2.41 -1.26 14.87
N THR A 126 -1.09 -1.30 15.10
CA THR A 126 -0.13 -0.45 14.40
C THR A 126 0.53 -1.18 13.24
N VAL A 127 0.90 -0.42 12.21
CA VAL A 127 1.72 -0.88 11.08
C VAL A 127 3.03 -0.13 11.13
N GLY A 128 4.14 -0.87 11.26
CA GLY A 128 5.49 -0.32 11.31
C GLY A 128 5.99 0.11 9.94
N LEU A 129 6.75 1.20 9.93
CA LEU A 129 7.51 1.67 8.78
C LEU A 129 8.96 1.19 8.95
N TYR A 130 9.45 0.42 8.00
CA TYR A 130 10.81 -0.12 8.00
C TYR A 130 11.55 0.31 6.75
N ASP A 131 12.81 0.72 6.89
CA ASP A 131 13.75 0.86 5.80
C ASP A 131 14.69 -0.34 5.78
N LEU A 132 14.70 -1.08 4.66
CA LEU A 132 15.64 -2.18 4.39
C LEU A 132 16.76 -1.68 3.48
N ASN A 133 17.99 -2.09 3.78
CA ASN A 133 19.12 -1.91 2.88
C ASN A 133 19.33 -3.19 2.09
N VAL A 134 19.24 -3.13 0.76
CA VAL A 134 19.32 -4.31 -0.12
C VAL A 134 20.60 -5.11 0.11
N THR A 135 21.75 -4.46 0.12
CA THR A 135 23.06 -5.12 0.28
C THR A 135 23.12 -5.85 1.63
N ARG A 136 22.79 -5.14 2.72
CA ARG A 136 22.81 -5.72 4.06
C ARG A 136 21.81 -6.88 4.22
N SER A 137 20.62 -6.74 3.66
CA SER A 137 19.61 -7.81 3.68
C SER A 137 20.07 -9.04 2.89
N LEU A 138 20.74 -8.87 1.74
CA LEU A 138 21.32 -9.97 0.96
C LEU A 138 22.47 -10.65 1.70
N GLU A 139 23.30 -9.92 2.43
CA GLU A 139 24.34 -10.51 3.31
C GLU A 139 23.72 -11.44 4.35
N LYS A 140 22.62 -11.03 5.01
CA LYS A 140 21.87 -11.88 5.95
C LYS A 140 21.27 -13.13 5.29
N LEU A 141 20.85 -13.01 4.05
CA LEU A 141 20.23 -14.08 3.26
C LEU A 141 21.27 -14.93 2.51
N GLN A 142 22.58 -14.67 2.62
CA GLN A 142 23.63 -15.35 1.84
C GLN A 142 23.63 -16.86 2.03
N SER A 143 23.52 -17.33 3.28
CA SER A 143 23.48 -18.76 3.62
C SER A 143 22.08 -19.37 3.49
N TYR A 144 21.05 -18.56 3.22
CA TYR A 144 19.68 -19.04 3.11
C TYR A 144 19.45 -19.70 1.74
N SER A 145 18.98 -20.95 1.75
CA SER A 145 18.64 -21.72 0.53
C SER A 145 17.13 -21.91 0.46
N SER A 146 16.53 -21.40 -0.59
CA SER A 146 15.10 -21.57 -0.86
C SER A 146 14.79 -22.99 -1.33
N HIS A 147 13.70 -23.57 -0.83
CA HIS A 147 13.13 -24.83 -1.28
C HIS A 147 11.92 -24.65 -2.20
N PHE A 148 11.56 -23.39 -2.48
CA PHE A 148 10.41 -23.01 -3.28
C PHE A 148 10.81 -22.73 -4.73
N GLN A 149 9.87 -22.92 -5.64
CA GLN A 149 10.00 -22.43 -7.01
C GLN A 149 9.67 -20.96 -7.04
N LEU A 150 10.66 -20.11 -7.38
CA LEU A 150 10.51 -18.66 -7.42
C LEU A 150 10.44 -18.20 -8.88
N ASN A 151 9.28 -17.70 -9.29
CA ASN A 151 9.04 -17.29 -10.65
C ASN A 151 8.78 -15.78 -10.75
N GLN A 152 9.30 -15.16 -11.80
CA GLN A 152 8.87 -13.81 -12.17
C GLN A 152 7.37 -13.85 -12.48
N ILE A 153 6.63 -12.83 -12.00
CA ILE A 153 5.21 -12.72 -12.32
C ILE A 153 5.04 -12.27 -13.77
N ASN A 154 4.30 -13.04 -14.54
CA ASN A 154 4.02 -12.81 -15.96
C ASN A 154 2.66 -13.43 -16.35
N GLU A 155 2.28 -13.35 -17.61
CA GLU A 155 0.98 -13.83 -18.10
C GLU A 155 0.72 -15.34 -17.85
N ASN A 156 1.78 -16.16 -17.63
CA ASN A 156 1.60 -17.60 -17.38
C ASN A 156 1.16 -17.90 -15.93
N ASN A 157 1.48 -17.01 -14.98
CA ASN A 157 1.21 -17.24 -13.55
C ASN A 157 0.41 -16.12 -12.89
N ILE A 158 0.06 -15.07 -13.61
CA ILE A 158 -0.70 -13.94 -13.08
C ILE A 158 -2.05 -14.35 -12.47
N HIS A 159 -2.70 -15.35 -13.03
CA HIS A 159 -3.99 -15.84 -12.53
C HIS A 159 -3.87 -16.44 -11.13
N ASP A 160 -2.79 -17.18 -10.84
CA ASP A 160 -2.53 -17.73 -9.52
C ASP A 160 -2.26 -16.61 -8.51
N VAL A 161 -1.50 -15.58 -8.92
CA VAL A 161 -1.21 -14.40 -8.09
C VAL A 161 -2.49 -13.64 -7.77
N LEU A 162 -3.37 -13.40 -8.75
CA LEU A 162 -4.65 -12.70 -8.54
C LEU A 162 -5.59 -13.49 -7.63
N ALA A 163 -5.65 -14.82 -7.78
CA ALA A 163 -6.43 -15.69 -6.93
C ALA A 163 -5.91 -15.68 -5.47
N TYR A 164 -4.58 -15.72 -5.31
CA TYR A 164 -3.93 -15.65 -4.02
C TYR A 164 -4.13 -14.27 -3.35
N ASP A 165 -3.94 -13.19 -4.11
CA ASP A 165 -4.21 -11.83 -3.62
C ASP A 165 -5.65 -11.68 -3.12
N ASN A 166 -6.61 -12.15 -3.91
CA ASN A 166 -8.02 -12.12 -3.52
C ASN A 166 -8.30 -12.94 -2.24
N LYS A 167 -7.66 -14.11 -2.08
CA LYS A 167 -7.75 -14.93 -0.86
C LYS A 167 -7.20 -14.18 0.35
N VAL A 168 -6.01 -13.55 0.20
CA VAL A 168 -5.29 -12.92 1.31
C VAL A 168 -5.84 -11.54 1.64
N PHE A 169 -6.08 -10.71 0.63
CA PHE A 169 -6.64 -9.37 0.81
C PHE A 169 -8.15 -9.43 1.14
N GLY A 170 -8.85 -10.44 0.60
CA GLY A 170 -10.27 -10.69 0.85
C GLY A 170 -11.23 -10.05 -0.12
N TYR A 171 -10.74 -9.30 -1.10
CA TYR A 171 -11.56 -8.60 -2.11
C TYR A 171 -10.85 -8.57 -3.47
N PRO A 172 -11.58 -8.77 -4.59
CA PRO A 172 -10.98 -8.74 -5.92
C PRO A 172 -10.57 -7.30 -6.29
N ARG A 173 -9.34 -7.18 -6.84
CA ARG A 173 -8.77 -5.92 -7.35
C ARG A 173 -7.90 -6.15 -8.59
N GLU A 174 -8.35 -7.03 -9.47
CA GLU A 174 -7.57 -7.52 -10.61
C GLU A 174 -7.03 -6.42 -11.52
N LYS A 175 -7.89 -5.51 -12.03
CA LYS A 175 -7.46 -4.45 -12.97
C LYS A 175 -6.40 -3.55 -12.34
N PHE A 176 -6.60 -3.18 -11.08
CA PHE A 176 -5.64 -2.43 -10.30
C PHE A 176 -4.31 -3.20 -10.19
N LEU A 177 -4.33 -4.47 -9.77
CA LEU A 177 -3.13 -5.26 -9.53
C LEU A 177 -2.37 -5.56 -10.84
N ARG A 178 -3.06 -5.79 -11.94
CA ARG A 178 -2.41 -5.93 -13.27
C ARG A 178 -1.63 -4.68 -13.65
N MET A 179 -2.21 -3.49 -13.49
CA MET A 179 -1.51 -2.24 -13.76
C MET A 179 -0.36 -2.02 -12.77
N TRP A 180 -0.57 -2.37 -11.50
CA TRP A 180 0.45 -2.29 -10.45
C TRP A 180 1.70 -3.12 -10.80
N LEU A 181 1.50 -4.33 -11.31
CA LEU A 181 2.56 -5.26 -11.72
C LEU A 181 3.24 -4.86 -13.04
N SER A 182 2.53 -4.21 -13.96
CA SER A 182 3.05 -3.81 -15.26
C SER A 182 3.77 -2.45 -15.26
N THR A 183 3.87 -1.79 -14.12
CA THR A 183 4.57 -0.50 -14.00
C THR A 183 6.06 -0.65 -14.30
N PRO A 184 6.66 0.21 -15.14
CA PRO A 184 8.11 0.18 -15.37
C PRO A 184 8.91 0.30 -14.06
N GLY A 185 9.99 -0.47 -13.95
CA GLY A 185 10.80 -0.53 -12.72
C GLY A 185 10.15 -1.34 -11.59
N THR A 186 9.17 -2.19 -11.90
CA THR A 186 8.59 -3.14 -10.97
C THR A 186 9.37 -4.46 -10.99
N HIS A 187 9.77 -4.90 -9.80
CA HIS A 187 10.36 -6.21 -9.56
C HIS A 187 9.34 -7.05 -8.80
N ALA A 188 8.90 -8.18 -9.35
CA ALA A 188 7.88 -9.00 -8.74
C ALA A 188 8.18 -10.49 -8.85
N ARG A 189 7.95 -11.24 -7.78
CA ARG A 189 8.17 -12.68 -7.68
C ARG A 189 6.99 -13.36 -7.01
N ALA A 190 6.68 -14.57 -7.48
CA ALA A 190 5.75 -15.48 -6.83
C ALA A 190 6.48 -16.76 -6.42
N ALA A 191 6.14 -17.30 -5.26
CA ALA A 191 6.68 -18.53 -4.71
C ALA A 191 5.65 -19.65 -4.82
N PHE A 192 6.10 -20.82 -5.30
CA PHE A 192 5.28 -22.00 -5.47
C PHE A 192 5.90 -23.21 -4.73
N ASN A 193 5.06 -24.10 -4.23
CA ASN A 193 5.50 -25.39 -3.72
C ASN A 193 5.80 -26.38 -4.88
N LYS A 194 6.22 -27.60 -4.54
CA LYS A 194 6.54 -28.66 -5.51
C LYS A 194 5.34 -29.12 -6.34
N ASP A 195 4.14 -28.91 -5.82
CA ASP A 195 2.86 -29.27 -6.46
C ASP A 195 2.31 -28.14 -7.34
N GLY A 196 3.07 -27.04 -7.48
CA GLY A 196 2.70 -25.88 -8.27
C GLY A 196 1.67 -24.96 -7.60
N GLN A 197 1.41 -25.10 -6.30
CA GLN A 197 0.50 -24.23 -5.57
C GLN A 197 1.26 -22.96 -5.13
N ILE A 198 0.64 -21.79 -5.30
CA ILE A 198 1.20 -20.53 -4.86
C ILE A 198 1.18 -20.42 -3.34
N LEU A 199 2.31 -20.00 -2.75
CA LEU A 199 2.51 -19.80 -1.31
C LEU A 199 2.68 -18.34 -0.92
N GLY A 200 2.88 -17.47 -1.91
CA GLY A 200 3.04 -16.05 -1.68
C GLY A 200 3.57 -15.31 -2.88
N TYR A 201 3.56 -14.00 -2.79
CA TYR A 201 4.16 -13.12 -3.79
C TYR A 201 4.64 -11.81 -3.18
N VAL A 202 5.59 -11.17 -3.86
CA VAL A 202 6.13 -9.86 -3.51
C VAL A 202 6.15 -8.96 -4.73
N VAL A 203 5.86 -7.69 -4.51
CA VAL A 203 6.04 -6.64 -5.52
C VAL A 203 6.91 -5.54 -4.91
N VAL A 204 7.95 -5.13 -5.63
CA VAL A 204 8.81 -4.00 -5.27
C VAL A 204 8.79 -3.01 -6.41
N ARG A 205 8.47 -1.76 -6.14
CA ARG A 205 8.27 -0.72 -7.14
C ARG A 205 9.13 0.50 -6.86
N LEU A 206 9.57 1.14 -7.93
CA LEU A 206 10.28 2.42 -7.85
C LEU A 206 9.36 3.49 -7.26
N THR A 207 9.90 4.32 -6.36
CA THR A 207 9.18 5.45 -5.79
C THR A 207 9.05 6.60 -6.78
N PHE A 208 8.13 7.53 -6.50
CA PHE A 208 7.88 8.71 -7.36
C PHE A 208 9.11 9.61 -7.49
N PHE A 209 9.88 9.72 -6.44
CA PHE A 209 11.22 10.30 -6.46
C PHE A 209 12.25 9.15 -6.48
N PRO A 210 12.84 8.83 -7.64
CA PRO A 210 13.71 7.66 -7.78
C PRO A 210 14.89 7.63 -6.81
N GLU A 211 15.38 8.79 -6.39
CA GLU A 211 16.43 8.94 -5.38
C GLU A 211 16.04 8.40 -3.99
N GLU A 212 14.76 8.26 -3.71
CA GLU A 212 14.25 7.63 -2.47
C GLU A 212 14.27 6.09 -2.52
N GLY A 213 14.59 5.50 -3.69
CA GLY A 213 14.70 4.06 -3.91
C GLY A 213 13.38 3.38 -4.21
N TYR A 214 13.11 2.29 -3.50
CA TYR A 214 12.00 1.39 -3.79
C TYR A 214 11.06 1.24 -2.59
N LYS A 215 9.87 0.70 -2.88
CA LYS A 215 8.88 0.34 -1.87
C LYS A 215 8.36 -1.08 -2.13
N VAL A 216 8.34 -1.90 -1.09
CA VAL A 216 7.62 -3.18 -1.09
C VAL A 216 6.12 -2.91 -0.97
N GLY A 217 5.34 -3.56 -1.83
CA GLY A 217 3.89 -3.50 -1.75
C GLY A 217 3.19 -4.29 -2.85
N PRO A 218 2.56 -5.43 -2.50
CA PRO A 218 2.57 -6.10 -1.19
C PRO A 218 3.69 -7.14 -1.04
N LEU A 219 3.86 -7.65 0.20
CA LEU A 219 4.52 -8.89 0.52
C LEU A 219 3.50 -9.77 1.24
N TYR A 220 2.85 -10.67 0.52
CA TYR A 220 1.89 -11.63 1.06
C TYR A 220 2.45 -13.04 0.96
N CYS A 221 2.52 -13.76 2.07
CA CYS A 221 3.03 -15.13 2.08
C CYS A 221 2.51 -15.94 3.28
N GLU A 222 2.56 -17.27 3.17
CA GLU A 222 2.02 -18.16 4.18
C GLU A 222 2.90 -18.27 5.43
N ASP A 223 4.23 -18.11 5.24
CA ASP A 223 5.17 -18.13 6.36
C ASP A 223 6.44 -17.32 6.11
N ILE A 224 7.32 -17.25 7.12
CA ILE A 224 8.55 -16.47 7.10
C ILE A 224 9.58 -17.01 6.09
N GLU A 225 9.62 -18.34 5.85
CA GLU A 225 10.58 -18.94 4.92
C GLU A 225 10.21 -18.61 3.47
N VAL A 226 8.91 -18.57 3.16
CA VAL A 226 8.42 -18.04 1.88
C VAL A 226 8.78 -16.56 1.76
N GLY A 227 8.57 -15.77 2.82
CA GLY A 227 8.93 -14.36 2.88
C GLY A 227 10.42 -14.10 2.62
N LYS A 228 11.32 -14.84 3.29
CA LYS A 228 12.78 -14.77 3.07
C LYS A 228 13.16 -15.10 1.62
N SER A 229 12.55 -16.16 1.06
CA SER A 229 12.79 -16.57 -0.33
C SER A 229 12.39 -15.51 -1.33
N LEU A 230 11.20 -14.93 -1.16
CA LEU A 230 10.66 -13.87 -2.02
C LEU A 230 11.55 -12.60 -1.96
N ILE A 231 11.89 -12.15 -0.74
CA ILE A 231 12.76 -10.97 -0.55
C ILE A 231 14.14 -11.21 -1.15
N LYS A 232 14.76 -12.37 -0.90
CA LYS A 232 16.06 -12.70 -1.50
C LYS A 232 16.02 -12.58 -3.02
N SER A 233 15.06 -13.24 -3.66
CA SER A 233 14.97 -13.29 -5.12
C SER A 233 14.70 -11.91 -5.74
N VAL A 234 13.86 -11.08 -5.13
CA VAL A 234 13.59 -9.76 -5.68
C VAL A 234 14.72 -8.77 -5.40
N PHE A 235 15.46 -8.92 -4.29
CA PHE A 235 16.60 -8.08 -3.97
C PHE A 235 17.82 -8.43 -4.82
N GLU A 236 18.04 -9.71 -5.13
CA GLU A 236 19.04 -10.14 -6.12
C GLU A 236 18.74 -9.53 -7.50
N ASP A 237 17.49 -9.56 -7.94
CA ASP A 237 17.06 -8.98 -9.21
C ASP A 237 17.31 -7.44 -9.26
N ILE A 238 16.99 -6.72 -8.18
CA ILE A 238 17.26 -5.28 -8.05
C ILE A 238 18.77 -5.01 -8.05
N ASN A 239 19.55 -5.80 -7.31
CA ASN A 239 21.01 -5.65 -7.22
C ASN A 239 21.69 -5.88 -8.56
N ASP A 240 21.26 -6.89 -9.33
CA ASP A 240 21.83 -7.26 -10.63
C ASP A 240 21.55 -6.22 -11.72
N HIS A 241 20.41 -5.53 -11.65
CA HIS A 241 20.08 -4.42 -12.55
C HIS A 241 20.79 -3.11 -12.21
N GLY A 242 21.54 -3.10 -11.11
CA GLY A 242 22.27 -1.96 -10.60
C GLY A 242 21.36 -0.92 -9.92
N PHE A 243 21.87 -0.38 -8.81
CA PHE A 243 21.19 0.74 -8.14
C PHE A 243 21.43 2.01 -8.96
N SER A 244 20.57 2.30 -9.92
CA SER A 244 20.59 3.62 -10.58
C SER A 244 20.19 4.75 -9.61
N HIS A 245 19.72 4.38 -8.39
CA HIS A 245 19.15 5.31 -7.41
C HIS A 245 19.62 4.94 -5.98
N SER A 246 18.72 4.71 -5.05
CA SER A 246 19.04 4.33 -3.67
C SER A 246 18.90 2.81 -3.48
N ASN A 247 19.75 2.21 -2.63
CA ASN A 247 19.60 0.82 -2.19
C ASN A 247 18.65 0.67 -0.98
N SER A 248 17.88 1.72 -0.66
CA SER A 248 16.85 1.71 0.39
C SER A 248 15.53 1.21 -0.16
N ILE A 249 14.88 0.35 0.60
CA ILE A 249 13.54 -0.18 0.29
C ILE A 249 12.65 -0.01 1.51
N VAL A 250 11.52 0.71 1.33
CA VAL A 250 10.52 0.88 2.39
C VAL A 250 9.57 -0.30 2.42
N VAL A 251 9.27 -0.77 3.63
CA VAL A 251 8.23 -1.78 3.90
C VAL A 251 7.27 -1.24 4.94
N GLU A 252 5.99 -1.24 4.61
CA GLU A 252 4.88 -0.98 5.53
C GLU A 252 4.42 -2.33 6.08
N SER A 253 4.86 -2.72 7.28
CA SER A 253 4.67 -4.08 7.82
C SER A 253 3.79 -4.09 9.06
N PRO A 254 2.72 -4.95 9.11
CA PRO A 254 1.81 -5.04 10.26
C PRO A 254 2.41 -5.90 11.38
N THR A 255 3.59 -5.54 11.86
CA THR A 255 4.39 -6.31 12.81
C THR A 255 3.75 -6.51 14.19
N GLU A 256 2.83 -5.64 14.58
CA GLU A 256 2.03 -5.85 15.80
C GLU A 256 0.98 -6.95 15.59
N ARG A 257 0.37 -7.02 14.41
CA ARG A 257 -0.67 -8.00 14.08
C ARG A 257 -0.10 -9.35 13.66
N ASN A 258 1.04 -9.35 12.96
CA ASN A 258 1.71 -10.55 12.46
C ASN A 258 3.12 -10.68 13.07
N PRO A 259 3.32 -11.50 14.11
CA PRO A 259 4.63 -11.72 14.74
C PRO A 259 5.70 -12.25 13.78
N LYS A 260 5.31 -13.06 12.77
CA LYS A 260 6.24 -13.58 11.76
C LYS A 260 6.75 -12.45 10.84
N ALA A 261 5.91 -11.47 10.56
CA ALA A 261 6.34 -10.28 9.82
C ALA A 261 7.36 -9.47 10.64
N LYS A 262 7.16 -9.36 11.96
CA LYS A 262 8.14 -8.73 12.86
C LYS A 262 9.48 -9.48 12.83
N GLU A 263 9.46 -10.81 12.98
CA GLU A 263 10.64 -11.64 12.89
C GLU A 263 11.39 -11.48 11.56
N LEU A 264 10.66 -11.36 10.43
CA LEU A 264 11.26 -11.11 9.13
C LEU A 264 11.96 -9.74 9.08
N MET A 265 11.32 -8.68 9.57
CA MET A 265 11.92 -7.33 9.59
C MET A 265 13.18 -7.29 10.47
N GLU A 266 13.15 -7.93 11.64
CA GLU A 266 14.31 -8.05 12.55
C GLU A 266 15.44 -8.87 11.90
N PHE A 267 15.11 -9.98 11.24
CA PHE A 267 16.10 -10.83 10.53
C PHE A 267 16.81 -10.04 9.40
N LEU A 268 16.10 -9.18 8.70
CA LEU A 268 16.63 -8.36 7.59
C LEU A 268 17.34 -7.08 8.04
N ASP A 269 17.53 -6.87 9.35
CA ASP A 269 18.05 -5.63 9.94
C ASP A 269 17.26 -4.38 9.51
N GLY A 270 15.93 -4.51 9.46
CA GLY A 270 15.05 -3.40 9.09
C GLY A 270 15.11 -2.25 10.11
N GLU A 271 15.45 -1.05 9.64
CA GLU A 271 15.44 0.15 10.47
C GLU A 271 14.00 0.62 10.68
N TYR A 272 13.55 0.63 11.95
CA TYR A 272 12.21 1.06 12.31
C TYR A 272 12.10 2.58 12.37
N ASN A 273 11.23 3.16 11.53
CA ASN A 273 11.03 4.60 11.38
C ASN A 273 9.65 5.10 11.87
N GLY A 274 9.05 4.37 12.80
CA GLY A 274 7.76 4.74 13.37
C GLY A 274 6.62 3.86 12.88
N ALA A 275 5.39 4.21 13.26
CA ALA A 275 4.21 3.45 12.89
C ALA A 275 3.01 4.34 12.61
N VAL A 276 2.01 3.75 11.94
CA VAL A 276 0.67 4.31 11.78
C VAL A 276 -0.35 3.37 12.41
N TYR A 277 -1.48 3.92 12.84
CA TYR A 277 -2.62 3.12 13.29
C TYR A 277 -3.44 2.63 12.09
N TYR A 278 -3.82 1.38 12.11
CA TYR A 278 -4.92 0.85 11.32
C TYR A 278 -6.21 1.04 12.09
N GLN A 279 -7.15 1.77 11.53
CA GLN A 279 -8.45 2.05 12.15
C GLN A 279 -9.58 1.57 11.23
N THR A 280 -10.68 1.12 11.85
CA THR A 280 -11.92 0.74 11.17
C THR A 280 -13.12 1.26 11.95
N THR A 281 -14.28 1.39 11.28
CA THR A 281 -15.52 1.78 11.96
C THR A 281 -16.31 0.59 12.51
N ASN A 282 -16.15 -0.60 11.94
CA ASN A 282 -16.99 -1.75 12.29
C ASN A 282 -16.21 -3.08 12.17
N GLY A 283 -15.22 -3.26 13.05
CA GLY A 283 -14.43 -4.48 13.11
C GLY A 283 -13.49 -4.67 11.90
N LEU A 284 -12.93 -5.85 11.78
CA LEU A 284 -11.95 -6.16 10.76
C LEU A 284 -12.60 -6.56 9.44
N PRO A 285 -12.01 -6.18 8.28
CA PRO A 285 -12.37 -6.74 6.99
C PRO A 285 -12.09 -8.25 6.93
N ASN A 286 -12.70 -8.91 5.96
CA ASN A 286 -12.49 -10.34 5.72
C ASN A 286 -11.17 -10.57 4.97
N SER A 287 -10.04 -10.38 5.66
CA SER A 287 -8.69 -10.53 5.12
C SER A 287 -7.87 -11.53 5.93
N CYS A 288 -6.94 -12.25 5.29
CA CYS A 288 -6.02 -13.16 5.96
C CYS A 288 -4.79 -12.39 6.49
N PHE A 289 -4.97 -11.59 7.54
CA PHE A 289 -3.93 -10.72 8.08
C PHE A 289 -2.66 -11.45 8.54
N ASP A 290 -2.74 -12.74 8.86
CA ASP A 290 -1.58 -13.55 9.25
C ASP A 290 -0.64 -13.83 8.05
N HIS A 291 -1.11 -13.59 6.81
CA HIS A 291 -0.31 -13.67 5.59
C HIS A 291 0.20 -12.31 5.11
N TRP A 292 -0.08 -11.23 5.84
CA TRP A 292 0.42 -9.90 5.52
C TRP A 292 1.78 -9.68 6.17
N PHE A 293 2.84 -9.70 5.40
CA PHE A 293 4.20 -9.36 5.83
C PHE A 293 4.58 -7.92 5.42
N GLY A 294 3.96 -7.43 4.37
CA GLY A 294 4.05 -6.05 3.93
C GLY A 294 2.74 -5.64 3.24
N LEU A 295 2.23 -4.46 3.56
CA LEU A 295 1.02 -3.93 2.93
C LEU A 295 1.26 -3.64 1.46
N LEU A 296 0.20 -3.57 0.67
CA LEU A 296 0.29 -3.01 -0.66
C LEU A 296 0.59 -1.51 -0.57
N SER A 297 -0.17 -0.77 0.23
CA SER A 297 0.05 0.64 0.54
C SER A 297 -0.92 1.13 1.62
N PHE A 298 -0.54 2.10 2.42
CA PHE A 298 -1.46 2.81 3.34
C PHE A 298 -2.64 3.49 2.62
N ALA A 299 -2.55 3.66 1.32
CA ALA A 299 -3.59 4.34 0.56
C ALA A 299 -4.67 3.39 0.01
N TYR A 300 -4.35 2.08 -0.08
CA TYR A 300 -5.15 1.15 -0.90
C TYR A 300 -5.49 -0.16 -0.16
N GLY A 301 -5.03 -0.32 1.06
CA GLY A 301 -5.22 -1.56 1.85
C GLY A 301 -4.18 -2.63 1.63
#